data_21587bb5fac1553cd8c5ea0918a45b6c
#
_entry.id   21587bb5fac1553cd8c5ea0918a45b6c
#
_cell.length_a   1.000
_cell.length_b   1.000
_cell.length_c   1.000
_cell.angle_alpha   90.00
_cell.angle_beta   90.00
_cell.angle_gamma   90.00
#
_symmetry.space_group_name_H-M   'P 1'
#
loop_
_entity.id
_entity.type
_entity.pdbx_description
1 polymer ?
#
loop_
_entity_poly.entity_id
_entity_poly.type
_entity_poly.pdbx_seq_one_letter_code
_entity_poly.pdbx_strand_id
1 'polypeptide(L)'
;ALLVPNDNVRNQIINLYGAENYRNAQNSLIYTIAEIKGMEYRYVVCCNVLSAYDSMWNEIMGERTAKKTRYRYYFNLFYVSITRAQEFLCVMEQNEKNPLYSDLKSAGDLLCCEQSFDIRKLFLDQLRNEDTDWYADAEDNEDAGNYLRALESYRKANADNEDIWRCMAKLAEQERDYDKCVKY
;
A
#
# COMPACT_ATOMS: atom_id res chain seq x y z
N ALA A 1 -6.75 -2.63 1.04
CA ALA A 1 -5.70 -1.77 0.46
C ALA A 1 -5.03 -2.46 -0.72
N LEU A 2 -4.55 -1.68 -1.69
CA LEU A 2 -3.68 -2.14 -2.78
C LEU A 2 -2.25 -1.68 -2.47
N LEU A 3 -1.34 -2.62 -2.32
CA LEU A 3 0.07 -2.34 -2.07
C LEU A 3 0.89 -2.47 -3.33
N VAL A 4 1.74 -1.48 -3.56
CA VAL A 4 2.67 -1.43 -4.68
C VAL A 4 4.09 -1.18 -4.18
N PRO A 5 5.12 -1.68 -4.89
CA PRO A 5 6.50 -1.57 -4.44
C PRO A 5 7.03 -0.13 -4.42
N ASN A 6 6.55 0.71 -5.34
CA ASN A 6 7.03 2.09 -5.53
C ASN A 6 6.05 2.91 -6.38
N ASP A 7 6.34 4.21 -6.49
CA ASP A 7 5.53 5.16 -7.26
C ASP A 7 5.44 4.86 -8.76
N ASN A 8 6.44 4.23 -9.35
CA ASN A 8 6.39 3.87 -10.76
C ASN A 8 5.27 2.86 -11.03
N VAL A 9 5.17 1.82 -10.21
CA VAL A 9 4.08 0.82 -10.33
C VAL A 9 2.74 1.47 -9.98
N ARG A 10 2.68 2.35 -8.97
CA ARG A 10 1.48 3.13 -8.66
C ARG A 10 0.99 3.92 -9.87
N ASN A 11 1.87 4.68 -10.51
CA ASN A 11 1.54 5.49 -11.66
C ASN A 11 1.12 4.64 -12.88
N GLN A 12 1.73 3.48 -13.08
CA GLN A 12 1.30 2.54 -14.13
C GLN A 12 -0.13 2.07 -13.90
N ILE A 13 -0.47 1.70 -12.67
CA ILE A 13 -1.84 1.27 -12.30
C ILE A 13 -2.82 2.42 -12.52
N ILE A 14 -2.50 3.63 -12.03
CA ILE A 14 -3.34 4.81 -12.21
C ILE A 14 -3.59 5.11 -13.69
N ASN A 15 -2.55 5.03 -14.52
CA ASN A 15 -2.66 5.26 -15.96
C ASN A 15 -3.51 4.19 -16.65
N LEU A 16 -3.42 2.93 -16.24
CA LEU A 16 -4.24 1.84 -16.78
C LEU A 16 -5.73 2.01 -16.46
N TYR A 17 -6.07 2.56 -15.30
CA TYR A 17 -7.45 2.77 -14.87
C TYR A 17 -8.04 4.11 -15.32
N GLY A 18 -7.24 4.96 -15.93
CA GLY A 18 -7.59 6.30 -16.37
C GLY A 18 -7.59 7.32 -15.21
N ALA A 19 -7.04 8.49 -15.51
CA ALA A 19 -6.94 9.57 -14.53
C ALA A 19 -8.31 10.07 -14.02
N GLU A 20 -9.38 9.88 -14.80
CA GLU A 20 -10.75 10.24 -14.41
C GLU A 20 -11.27 9.31 -13.30
N ASN A 21 -11.04 8.01 -13.44
CA ASN A 21 -11.42 7.04 -12.40
C ASN A 21 -10.61 7.25 -11.11
N TYR A 22 -9.36 7.70 -11.23
CA TYR A 22 -8.52 8.01 -10.09
C TYR A 22 -8.90 9.32 -9.41
N ARG A 23 -9.27 10.36 -10.16
CA ARG A 23 -9.76 11.63 -9.60
C ARG A 23 -11.08 11.46 -8.85
N ASN A 24 -11.95 10.58 -9.34
CA ASN A 24 -13.20 10.21 -8.67
C ASN A 24 -12.97 9.19 -7.53
N ALA A 25 -11.88 8.44 -7.59
CA ALA A 25 -11.37 7.59 -6.52
C ALA A 25 -10.25 8.31 -5.75
N GLN A 26 -10.47 9.57 -5.34
CA GLN A 26 -9.58 10.27 -4.38
C GLN A 26 -9.44 9.50 -3.04
N ASN A 27 -10.12 8.39 -2.95
CA ASN A 27 -10.11 7.38 -1.92
C ASN A 27 -9.30 6.16 -2.31
N SER A 28 -8.34 6.26 -3.22
CA SER A 28 -7.59 5.10 -3.61
C SER A 28 -6.74 4.63 -2.43
N LEU A 29 -7.14 3.51 -1.84
CA LEU A 29 -6.35 2.75 -0.88
C LEU A 29 -5.13 2.11 -1.59
N ILE A 30 -4.45 2.88 -2.45
CA ILE A 30 -3.22 2.46 -3.14
C ILE A 30 -2.03 3.06 -2.40
N TYR A 31 -1.28 2.21 -1.74
CA TYR A 31 -0.12 2.59 -0.93
C TYR A 31 1.15 2.00 -1.50
N THR A 32 2.24 2.73 -1.43
CA THR A 32 3.55 2.10 -1.52
C THR A 32 3.85 1.33 -0.22
N ILE A 33 4.74 0.35 -0.29
CA ILE A 33 5.15 -0.42 0.90
C ILE A 33 5.73 0.48 1.99
N ALA A 34 6.35 1.60 1.60
CA ALA A 34 6.90 2.56 2.56
C ALA A 34 5.80 3.31 3.33
N GLU A 35 4.71 3.67 2.66
CA GLU A 35 3.59 4.41 3.24
C GLU A 35 2.72 3.55 4.17
N ILE A 36 2.65 2.23 3.92
CA ILE A 36 1.75 1.31 4.66
C ILE A 36 2.34 0.88 6.02
N LYS A 37 3.54 1.30 6.35
CA LYS A 37 4.21 0.87 7.59
C LYS A 37 3.42 1.30 8.81
N GLY A 38 3.04 0.34 9.64
CA GLY A 38 2.26 0.57 10.87
C GLY A 38 0.74 0.44 10.69
N MET A 39 0.24 0.43 9.46
CA MET A 39 -1.19 0.25 9.17
C MET A 39 -1.53 -1.21 8.87
N GLU A 40 -2.76 -1.62 9.16
CA GLU A 40 -3.30 -2.95 8.87
C GLU A 40 -4.67 -2.82 8.22
N TYR A 41 -4.97 -3.70 7.30
CA TYR A 41 -6.24 -3.71 6.57
C TYR A 41 -6.84 -5.12 6.55
N ARG A 42 -8.14 -5.20 6.63
CA ARG A 42 -8.84 -6.51 6.53
C ARG A 42 -8.47 -7.24 5.26
N TYR A 43 -8.38 -6.52 4.15
CA TYR A 43 -8.12 -7.06 2.81
C TYR A 43 -6.97 -6.31 2.16
N VAL A 44 -5.95 -7.06 1.76
CA VAL A 44 -4.77 -6.50 1.10
C VAL A 44 -4.49 -7.22 -0.21
N VAL A 45 -4.24 -6.44 -1.26
CA VAL A 45 -3.74 -6.93 -2.53
C VAL A 45 -2.34 -6.36 -2.75
N CYS A 46 -1.34 -7.22 -2.81
CA CYS A 46 0.03 -6.87 -3.16
C CYS A 46 0.21 -7.01 -4.68
N CYS A 47 0.56 -5.94 -5.37
CA CYS A 47 0.71 -5.92 -6.81
C CYS A 47 2.16 -5.68 -7.21
N ASN A 48 2.76 -6.65 -7.90
CA ASN A 48 4.14 -6.61 -8.40
C ASN A 48 5.21 -6.35 -7.32
N VAL A 49 4.95 -6.74 -6.08
CA VAL A 49 5.88 -6.53 -4.97
C VAL A 49 7.16 -7.36 -5.10
N LEU A 50 7.08 -8.49 -5.81
CA LEU A 50 8.23 -9.32 -6.15
C LEU A 50 8.78 -8.97 -7.53
N SER A 51 7.92 -8.86 -8.55
CA SER A 51 8.31 -8.63 -9.94
C SER A 51 9.08 -7.32 -10.14
N ALA A 52 8.80 -6.30 -9.34
CA ALA A 52 9.54 -5.04 -9.39
C ALA A 52 11.03 -5.18 -9.02
N TYR A 53 11.41 -6.29 -8.38
CA TYR A 53 12.76 -6.55 -7.88
C TYR A 53 13.28 -7.95 -8.30
N ASP A 54 12.86 -8.46 -9.44
CA ASP A 54 13.19 -9.81 -9.91
C ASP A 54 14.68 -10.13 -9.89
N SER A 55 15.53 -9.19 -10.32
CA SER A 55 16.99 -9.38 -10.31
C SER A 55 17.52 -9.65 -8.89
N MET A 56 16.96 -8.95 -7.90
CA MET A 56 17.34 -9.12 -6.50
C MET A 56 16.85 -10.47 -5.95
N TRP A 57 15.64 -10.87 -6.30
CA TRP A 57 15.11 -12.15 -5.88
C TRP A 57 15.86 -13.33 -6.48
N ASN A 58 16.28 -13.24 -7.74
CA ASN A 58 17.13 -14.27 -8.37
C ASN A 58 18.47 -14.40 -7.64
N GLU A 59 19.12 -13.29 -7.25
CA GLU A 59 20.35 -13.33 -6.46
C GLU A 59 20.12 -13.92 -5.06
N ILE A 60 19.06 -13.48 -4.36
CA ILE A 60 18.73 -13.94 -3.00
C ILE A 60 18.51 -15.45 -2.96
N MET A 61 17.70 -15.96 -3.86
CA MET A 61 17.33 -17.38 -3.91
C MET A 61 18.48 -18.24 -4.46
N GLY A 62 19.28 -17.70 -5.40
CA GLY A 62 20.43 -18.40 -5.96
C GLY A 62 21.58 -18.58 -4.98
N GLU A 63 21.90 -17.54 -4.20
CA GLU A 63 22.99 -17.60 -3.22
C GLU A 63 22.58 -18.26 -1.89
N ARG A 64 21.28 -18.41 -1.62
CA ARG A 64 20.69 -18.88 -0.34
C ARG A 64 21.29 -18.22 0.90
N THR A 65 21.83 -17.01 0.76
CA THR A 65 22.49 -16.26 1.82
C THR A 65 21.80 -14.93 2.07
N ALA A 66 20.83 -14.94 2.98
CA ALA A 66 20.20 -13.72 3.51
C ALA A 66 21.17 -12.80 4.31
N LYS A 67 22.48 -13.08 4.28
CA LYS A 67 23.48 -12.39 5.12
C LYS A 67 23.79 -10.98 4.64
N LYS A 68 23.59 -10.65 3.37
CA LYS A 68 23.88 -9.30 2.86
C LYS A 68 22.75 -8.35 3.26
N THR A 69 23.07 -7.18 3.81
CA THR A 69 22.10 -6.19 4.28
C THR A 69 21.08 -5.79 3.20
N ARG A 70 21.51 -5.68 1.93
CA ARG A 70 20.63 -5.37 0.81
C ARG A 70 19.52 -6.41 0.61
N TYR A 71 19.80 -7.71 0.85
CA TYR A 71 18.81 -8.78 0.72
C TYR A 71 17.76 -8.70 1.82
N ARG A 72 18.18 -8.37 3.04
CA ARG A 72 17.24 -8.14 4.14
C ARG A 72 16.26 -7.02 3.84
N TYR A 73 16.70 -5.99 3.13
CA TYR A 73 15.82 -4.89 2.74
C TYR A 73 14.65 -5.38 1.87
N TYR A 74 14.93 -6.12 0.79
CA TYR A 74 13.86 -6.63 -0.10
C TYR A 74 12.98 -7.66 0.59
N PHE A 75 13.58 -8.52 1.41
CA PHE A 75 12.82 -9.47 2.19
C PHE A 75 11.88 -8.77 3.19
N ASN A 76 12.35 -7.73 3.84
CA ASN A 76 11.53 -6.92 4.75
C ASN A 76 10.41 -6.18 4.02
N LEU A 77 10.66 -5.66 2.81
CA LEU A 77 9.61 -5.04 2.00
C LEU A 77 8.48 -6.06 1.72
N PHE A 78 8.84 -7.24 1.26
CA PHE A 78 7.85 -8.31 1.02
C PHE A 78 7.14 -8.71 2.32
N TYR A 79 7.88 -8.93 3.39
CA TYR A 79 7.33 -9.28 4.70
C TYR A 79 6.34 -8.22 5.21
N VAL A 80 6.72 -6.96 5.15
CA VAL A 80 5.83 -5.85 5.53
C VAL A 80 4.56 -5.87 4.69
N SER A 81 4.66 -6.10 3.37
CA SER A 81 3.50 -6.13 2.48
C SER A 81 2.49 -7.20 2.88
N ILE A 82 2.96 -8.43 3.08
CA ILE A 82 2.07 -9.57 3.36
C ILE A 82 1.49 -9.54 4.78
N THR A 83 2.20 -8.91 5.72
CA THR A 83 1.74 -8.81 7.11
C THR A 83 0.78 -7.65 7.36
N ARG A 84 0.39 -6.91 6.34
CA ARG A 84 -0.63 -5.85 6.45
C ARG A 84 -2.06 -6.37 6.38
N ALA A 85 -2.26 -7.60 5.93
CA ALA A 85 -3.57 -8.22 5.81
C ALA A 85 -3.99 -8.87 7.14
N GLN A 86 -5.21 -8.56 7.58
CA GLN A 86 -5.83 -9.18 8.75
C GLN A 86 -6.67 -10.41 8.38
N GLU A 87 -7.41 -10.35 7.26
CA GLU A 87 -8.36 -11.40 6.87
C GLU A 87 -8.03 -12.03 5.51
N PHE A 88 -7.67 -11.21 4.54
CA PHE A 88 -7.45 -11.68 3.17
C PHE A 88 -6.22 -11.06 2.55
N LEU A 89 -5.36 -11.90 2.01
CA LEU A 89 -4.16 -11.51 1.27
C LEU A 89 -4.22 -12.07 -0.16
N CYS A 90 -4.06 -11.19 -1.14
CA CYS A 90 -3.85 -11.55 -2.53
C CYS A 90 -2.48 -11.05 -2.99
N VAL A 91 -1.69 -11.89 -3.63
CA VAL A 91 -0.40 -11.53 -4.23
C VAL A 91 -0.52 -11.68 -5.74
N MET A 92 -0.43 -10.57 -6.46
CA MET A 92 -0.54 -10.49 -7.92
C MET A 92 0.81 -10.11 -8.51
N GLU A 93 1.39 -11.00 -9.29
CA GLU A 93 2.72 -10.83 -9.88
C GLU A 93 2.68 -10.99 -11.39
N GLN A 94 3.37 -10.11 -12.11
CA GLN A 94 3.50 -10.22 -13.58
C GLN A 94 4.45 -11.33 -13.99
N ASN A 95 5.47 -11.60 -13.18
CA ASN A 95 6.48 -12.60 -13.47
C ASN A 95 6.26 -13.88 -12.66
N GLU A 96 5.58 -14.83 -13.27
CA GLU A 96 5.37 -16.16 -12.68
C GLU A 96 6.66 -16.96 -12.45
N LYS A 97 7.76 -16.55 -13.11
CA LYS A 97 9.07 -17.21 -12.99
C LYS A 97 9.89 -16.65 -11.84
N ASN A 98 9.38 -15.68 -11.08
CA ASN A 98 10.06 -15.20 -9.88
C ASN A 98 10.27 -16.39 -8.92
N PRO A 99 11.52 -16.64 -8.47
CA PRO A 99 11.84 -17.87 -7.72
C PRO A 99 11.09 -17.94 -6.39
N LEU A 100 10.92 -16.81 -5.68
CA LEU A 100 10.15 -16.81 -4.43
C LEU A 100 8.67 -17.07 -4.69
N TYR A 101 8.10 -16.51 -5.76
CA TYR A 101 6.71 -16.74 -6.14
C TYR A 101 6.48 -18.22 -6.49
N SER A 102 7.42 -18.84 -7.22
CA SER A 102 7.38 -20.27 -7.52
C SER A 102 7.42 -21.13 -6.27
N ASP A 103 8.27 -20.79 -5.29
CA ASP A 103 8.37 -21.52 -4.04
C ASP A 103 7.09 -21.38 -3.20
N LEU A 104 6.51 -20.17 -3.11
CA LEU A 104 5.23 -19.93 -2.43
C LEU A 104 4.08 -20.71 -3.09
N LYS A 105 4.05 -20.75 -4.43
CA LYS A 105 3.06 -21.53 -5.18
C LYS A 105 3.20 -23.03 -4.90
N SER A 106 4.42 -23.53 -4.81
CA SER A 106 4.72 -24.94 -4.56
C SER A 106 4.43 -25.36 -3.12
N ALA A 107 4.44 -24.44 -2.17
CA ALA A 107 4.14 -24.71 -0.77
C ALA A 107 2.66 -25.08 -0.51
N GLY A 108 1.79 -24.91 -1.51
CA GLY A 108 0.41 -25.41 -1.48
C GLY A 108 -0.59 -24.56 -0.71
N ASP A 109 -0.15 -23.49 -0.06
CA ASP A 109 -1.01 -22.61 0.74
C ASP A 109 -1.61 -21.46 -0.09
N LEU A 110 -1.25 -21.33 -1.37
CA LEU A 110 -1.76 -20.31 -2.27
C LEU A 110 -2.86 -20.86 -3.15
N LEU A 111 -4.04 -20.27 -3.08
CA LEU A 111 -5.09 -20.43 -4.07
C LEU A 111 -4.64 -19.72 -5.36
N CYS A 112 -4.10 -20.47 -6.31
CA CYS A 112 -3.74 -19.93 -7.61
C CYS A 112 -5.00 -19.78 -8.46
N CYS A 113 -5.43 -18.53 -8.69
CA CYS A 113 -6.37 -18.20 -9.76
C CYS A 113 -5.60 -18.10 -11.07
N GLU A 114 -5.78 -19.07 -11.99
CA GLU A 114 -5.27 -18.98 -13.36
C GLU A 114 -6.14 -18.11 -14.28
N GLN A 115 -7.29 -17.66 -13.78
CA GLN A 115 -8.22 -16.82 -14.54
C GLN A 115 -7.91 -15.34 -14.35
N SER A 116 -8.19 -14.55 -15.38
CA SER A 116 -8.10 -13.09 -15.31
C SER A 116 -8.93 -12.56 -14.15
N PHE A 117 -8.25 -12.10 -13.13
CA PHE A 117 -8.86 -11.54 -11.93
C PHE A 117 -9.25 -10.09 -12.21
N ASP A 118 -10.54 -9.77 -12.15
CA ASP A 118 -10.97 -8.38 -12.27
C ASP A 118 -10.77 -7.65 -10.94
N ILE A 119 -9.62 -7.03 -10.83
CA ILE A 119 -9.25 -6.21 -9.67
C ILE A 119 -10.30 -5.14 -9.37
N ARG A 120 -10.99 -4.61 -10.41
CA ARG A 120 -12.03 -3.59 -10.24
C ARG A 120 -13.21 -4.15 -9.46
N LYS A 121 -13.56 -5.42 -9.68
CA LYS A 121 -14.67 -6.05 -8.97
C LYS A 121 -14.34 -6.18 -7.47
N LEU A 122 -13.14 -6.63 -7.16
CA LEU A 122 -12.67 -6.72 -5.76
C LEU A 122 -12.64 -5.35 -5.08
N PHE A 123 -12.13 -4.32 -5.77
CA PHE A 123 -12.02 -2.97 -5.22
C PHE A 123 -13.36 -2.23 -5.20
N LEU A 124 -14.18 -2.37 -6.23
CA LEU A 124 -15.49 -1.70 -6.28
C LEU A 124 -16.46 -2.27 -5.25
N ASP A 125 -16.42 -3.58 -5.00
CA ASP A 125 -17.26 -4.18 -3.96
C ASP A 125 -16.80 -3.73 -2.55
N GLN A 126 -15.53 -3.42 -2.38
CA GLN A 126 -14.97 -2.87 -1.12
C GLN A 126 -15.09 -1.36 -1.00
N LEU A 127 -14.93 -0.62 -2.11
CA LEU A 127 -15.14 0.83 -2.15
C LEU A 127 -16.61 1.22 -1.99
N ARG A 128 -17.52 0.28 -2.26
CA ARG A 128 -18.96 0.43 -2.00
C ARG A 128 -19.36 0.08 -0.58
N ASN A 129 -18.47 -0.47 0.22
CA ASN A 129 -18.73 -0.56 1.65
C ASN A 129 -18.74 0.87 2.20
N GLU A 130 -19.94 1.40 2.37
CA GLU A 130 -20.26 2.68 3.02
C GLU A 130 -19.76 2.75 4.47
N ASP A 131 -19.16 1.66 4.97
CA ASP A 131 -18.67 1.48 6.34
C ASP A 131 -17.16 1.73 6.50
N THR A 132 -16.51 2.46 5.58
CA THR A 132 -15.14 2.88 5.84
C THR A 132 -15.18 3.95 6.94
N ASP A 133 -14.71 3.60 8.12
CA ASP A 133 -14.49 4.56 9.18
C ASP A 133 -13.33 5.48 8.80
N TRP A 134 -13.67 6.56 8.10
CA TRP A 134 -12.70 7.55 7.63
C TRP A 134 -11.98 8.25 8.77
N TYR A 135 -12.58 8.30 9.95
CA TYR A 135 -11.94 8.89 11.10
C TYR A 135 -10.83 7.98 11.63
N ALA A 136 -11.12 6.68 11.78
CA ALA A 136 -10.10 5.70 12.15
C ALA A 136 -8.97 5.61 11.11
N ASP A 137 -9.30 5.63 9.80
CA ASP A 137 -8.28 5.67 8.74
C ASP A 137 -7.41 6.93 8.84
N ALA A 138 -7.98 8.06 9.23
CA ALA A 138 -7.23 9.30 9.43
C ALA A 138 -6.26 9.20 10.61
N GLU A 139 -6.71 8.67 11.75
CA GLU A 139 -5.86 8.46 12.94
C GLU A 139 -4.70 7.52 12.63
N ASP A 140 -4.95 6.38 11.96
CA ASP A 140 -3.93 5.43 11.56
C ASP A 140 -2.87 6.07 10.63
N ASN A 141 -3.32 6.89 9.67
CA ASN A 141 -2.41 7.62 8.78
C ASN A 141 -1.62 8.70 9.52
N GLU A 142 -2.24 9.40 10.47
CA GLU A 142 -1.57 10.41 11.31
C GLU A 142 -0.48 9.78 12.15
N ASP A 143 -0.78 8.67 12.83
CA ASP A 143 0.17 7.92 13.64
C ASP A 143 1.33 7.33 12.81
N ALA A 144 1.05 6.94 11.58
CA ALA A 144 2.07 6.49 10.63
C ALA A 144 2.91 7.64 10.04
N GLY A 145 2.58 8.91 10.33
CA GLY A 145 3.26 10.10 9.78
C GLY A 145 2.87 10.44 8.34
N ASN A 146 1.78 9.86 7.83
CA ASN A 146 1.26 10.08 6.48
C ASN A 146 0.26 11.26 6.48
N TYR A 147 0.70 12.43 6.91
CA TYR A 147 -0.17 13.56 7.21
C TYR A 147 -1.03 14.06 6.04
N LEU A 148 -0.54 13.97 4.80
CA LEU A 148 -1.36 14.31 3.62
C LEU A 148 -2.60 13.41 3.50
N ARG A 149 -2.42 12.11 3.71
CA ARG A 149 -3.52 11.15 3.66
C ARG A 149 -4.44 11.27 4.86
N ALA A 150 -3.88 11.46 6.03
CA ALA A 150 -4.66 11.72 7.24
C ALA A 150 -5.60 12.91 7.03
N LEU A 151 -5.10 14.02 6.45
CA LEU A 151 -5.92 15.19 6.11
C LEU A 151 -7.06 14.88 5.13
N GLU A 152 -6.80 14.07 4.12
CA GLU A 152 -7.83 13.64 3.18
C GLU A 152 -8.92 12.81 3.88
N SER A 153 -8.52 11.88 4.74
CA SER A 153 -9.44 11.01 5.48
C SER A 153 -10.22 11.79 6.55
N TYR A 154 -9.60 12.72 7.28
CA TYR A 154 -10.31 13.63 8.20
C TYR A 154 -11.36 14.48 7.50
N ARG A 155 -11.06 15.01 6.32
CA ARG A 155 -12.04 15.77 5.52
C ARG A 155 -13.23 14.93 5.09
N LYS A 156 -13.01 13.65 4.77
CA LYS A 156 -14.08 12.70 4.39
C LYS A 156 -14.91 12.29 5.58
N ALA A 157 -14.28 12.13 6.74
CA ALA A 157 -14.95 11.89 8.00
C ALA A 157 -15.79 13.07 8.47
N ASN A 158 -15.69 14.25 7.81
CA ASN A 158 -16.20 15.52 8.32
C ASN A 158 -15.71 15.78 9.75
N ALA A 159 -14.46 15.43 10.03
CA ALA A 159 -13.81 15.69 11.30
C ALA A 159 -13.85 17.19 11.64
N ASP A 160 -13.77 17.52 12.90
CA ASP A 160 -13.77 18.90 13.32
C ASP A 160 -12.48 19.63 12.91
N ASN A 161 -12.52 20.96 13.03
CA ASN A 161 -11.40 21.79 12.59
C ASN A 161 -10.12 21.55 13.42
N GLU A 162 -10.25 21.09 14.66
CA GLU A 162 -9.11 20.87 15.55
C GLU A 162 -8.21 19.75 15.01
N ASP A 163 -8.79 18.60 14.63
CA ASP A 163 -8.06 17.48 14.05
C ASP A 163 -7.38 17.85 12.73
N ILE A 164 -8.14 18.58 11.88
CA ILE A 164 -7.61 19.05 10.59
C ILE A 164 -6.43 20.01 10.81
N TRP A 165 -6.54 20.98 11.70
CA TRP A 165 -5.46 21.94 11.97
C TRP A 165 -4.25 21.27 12.61
N ARG A 166 -4.46 20.35 13.56
CA ARG A 166 -3.38 19.56 14.17
C ARG A 166 -2.59 18.81 13.10
N CYS A 167 -3.28 18.13 12.19
CA CYS A 167 -2.66 17.36 11.13
C CYS A 167 -1.95 18.28 10.10
N MET A 168 -2.53 19.45 9.79
CA MET A 168 -1.89 20.46 8.92
C MET A 168 -0.61 21.05 9.55
N ALA A 169 -0.61 21.26 10.85
CA ALA A 169 0.58 21.71 11.57
C ALA A 169 1.71 20.68 11.51
N LYS A 170 1.40 19.40 11.75
CA LYS A 170 2.36 18.30 11.64
C LYS A 170 2.90 18.14 10.22
N LEU A 171 2.06 18.31 9.20
CA LEU A 171 2.49 18.28 7.80
C LEU A 171 3.46 19.43 7.50
N ALA A 172 3.14 20.65 7.94
CA ALA A 172 4.00 21.81 7.76
C ALA A 172 5.34 21.65 8.47
N GLU A 173 5.35 21.03 9.66
CA GLU A 173 6.57 20.67 10.38
C GLU A 173 7.42 19.67 9.58
N GLN A 174 6.81 18.63 9.03
CA GLN A 174 7.47 17.64 8.19
C GLN A 174 8.10 18.27 6.93
N GLU A 175 7.41 19.23 6.33
CA GLU A 175 7.88 20.02 5.17
C GLU A 175 8.90 21.12 5.57
N ARG A 176 9.14 21.33 6.87
CA ARG A 176 9.94 22.42 7.43
C ARG A 176 9.44 23.81 7.08
N ASP A 177 8.16 23.94 6.84
CA ASP A 177 7.48 25.23 6.59
C ASP A 177 6.95 25.78 7.91
N TYR A 178 7.85 26.37 8.71
CA TYR A 178 7.53 26.85 10.05
C TYR A 178 6.57 28.04 10.07
N ASP A 179 6.49 28.80 8.99
CA ASP A 179 5.52 29.88 8.86
C ASP A 179 4.07 29.37 8.79
N LYS A 180 3.89 28.20 8.17
CA LYS A 180 2.60 27.50 8.17
C LYS A 180 2.29 26.84 9.49
N CYS A 181 3.30 26.26 10.19
CA CYS A 181 3.09 25.64 11.51
C CYS A 181 2.47 26.62 12.54
N VAL A 182 2.89 27.90 12.51
CA VAL A 182 2.39 28.93 13.44
C VAL A 182 0.96 29.38 13.08
N LYS A 183 0.51 29.11 11.86
CA LYS A 183 -0.79 29.54 11.35
C LYS A 183 -1.92 28.57 11.74
N TYR A 184 -1.61 27.32 11.99
CA TYR A 184 -2.55 26.25 12.31
C TYR A 184 -2.41 25.82 13.77
#